data_09c367e0aaad57a893c7b8ba6142b1b2
#
_entry.id   09c367e0aaad57a893c7b8ba6142b1b2
#
_cell.length_a   1.000
_cell.length_b   1.000
_cell.length_c   1.000
_cell.angle_alpha   90.00
_cell.angle_beta   90.00
_cell.angle_gamma   90.00
#
_symmetry.space_group_name_H-M   'P 1'
#
loop_
_entity.id
_entity.type
_entity.pdbx_description
1 polymer ?
#
loop_
_entity_poly.entity_id
_entity_poly.type
_entity_poly.pdbx_seq_one_letter_code
_entity_poly.pdbx_strand_id
1 'polypeptide(L)'
;MYINFWYPVCLSKELEDKPLKQKILGLEFVAFRDKAGNAHCLSNTCVHRGGSLGNGKCVPENNAISCPYHGWQYGGDGKCLMVPSLGPDSKVPARAKVDSYPVSEKYGIVFAFLGDLPKKERCDVYEIEEFETDGWRTNETITIDINYNYERSIENGLDPAHNEFVHPTHGFEGAKNDYKVNPTQITDTAWGANFAQVFDAPPLDAETYGESARKESGNLTVYGGYYGPNTLITQIHTQEETGWFHQYFFEQPIDEFQTRIYFVNMRNWLMDEAMDAMIMERNLVIAHQDIDVMKNLRPFVTPDSMTKEILLPADAIIGKYRSTLKEFDEMGFRIDVRKLKDQEHNTCLLYTSDAADERSSVDLGGRRI
;
A
#
# COMPACT_ATOMS: atom_id res chain seq x y z
N MET A 1 6.17 -9.79 6.13
CA MET A 1 5.04 -9.05 5.55
C MET A 1 3.83 -9.22 6.47
N TYR A 2 2.91 -8.27 6.51
CA TYR A 2 1.82 -8.21 7.47
C TYR A 2 0.47 -8.42 6.79
N ILE A 3 -0.42 -9.18 7.42
CA ILE A 3 -1.84 -9.32 7.05
C ILE A 3 -2.71 -8.51 7.99
N ASN A 4 -4.02 -8.50 7.74
CA ASN A 4 -5.00 -7.76 8.53
C ASN A 4 -4.96 -6.23 8.33
N PHE A 5 -4.52 -5.82 7.14
CA PHE A 5 -4.53 -4.43 6.69
C PHE A 5 -5.12 -4.29 5.29
N TRP A 6 -5.42 -3.05 4.92
CA TRP A 6 -5.85 -2.70 3.58
C TRP A 6 -4.64 -2.51 2.68
N TYR A 7 -4.65 -3.20 1.55
CA TYR A 7 -3.63 -3.08 0.52
C TYR A 7 -4.26 -2.59 -0.78
N PRO A 8 -3.64 -1.62 -1.48
CA PRO A 8 -4.09 -1.28 -2.82
C PRO A 8 -3.93 -2.50 -3.73
N VAL A 9 -4.91 -2.70 -4.61
CA VAL A 9 -4.93 -3.81 -5.58
C VAL A 9 -4.63 -3.29 -6.98
N CYS A 10 -5.31 -2.23 -7.40
CA CYS A 10 -5.16 -1.59 -8.71
C CYS A 10 -5.78 -0.19 -8.68
N LEU A 11 -5.50 0.61 -9.70
CA LEU A 11 -6.28 1.82 -9.94
C LEU A 11 -7.71 1.44 -10.36
N SER A 12 -8.70 2.20 -9.90
CA SER A 12 -10.11 1.97 -10.23
C SER A 12 -10.37 1.92 -11.74
N LYS A 13 -9.64 2.76 -12.50
CA LYS A 13 -9.72 2.84 -13.96
C LYS A 13 -9.12 1.63 -14.69
N GLU A 14 -8.28 0.84 -14.02
CA GLU A 14 -7.68 -0.37 -14.62
C GLU A 14 -8.61 -1.58 -14.54
N LEU A 15 -9.61 -1.53 -13.64
CA LEU A 15 -10.53 -2.64 -13.41
C LEU A 15 -11.79 -2.50 -14.28
N GLU A 16 -11.67 -2.87 -15.54
CA GLU A 16 -12.72 -2.82 -16.56
C GLU A 16 -13.40 -4.19 -16.75
N ASP A 17 -13.58 -4.59 -18.01
CA ASP A 17 -14.34 -5.79 -18.41
C ASP A 17 -13.61 -7.12 -18.20
N LYS A 18 -12.31 -7.09 -17.83
CA LYS A 18 -11.48 -8.28 -17.67
C LYS A 18 -11.03 -8.45 -16.22
N PRO A 19 -10.88 -9.70 -15.76
CA PRO A 19 -10.23 -9.94 -14.48
C PRO A 19 -8.80 -9.42 -14.53
N LEU A 20 -8.37 -8.78 -13.44
CA LEU A 20 -7.02 -8.26 -13.27
C LEU A 20 -6.28 -9.11 -12.23
N LYS A 21 -5.22 -9.78 -12.67
CA LYS A 21 -4.35 -10.55 -11.78
C LYS A 21 -3.32 -9.63 -11.13
N GLN A 22 -3.19 -9.72 -9.80
CA GLN A 22 -2.24 -8.96 -9.03
C GLN A 22 -1.44 -9.87 -8.08
N LYS A 23 -0.19 -9.49 -7.84
CA LYS A 23 0.65 -10.11 -6.83
C LYS A 23 0.84 -9.14 -5.67
N ILE A 24 0.38 -9.53 -4.49
CA ILE A 24 0.44 -8.71 -3.27
C ILE A 24 0.95 -9.61 -2.15
N LEU A 25 1.85 -9.12 -1.29
CA LEU A 25 2.47 -9.91 -0.23
C LEU A 25 3.12 -11.22 -0.73
N GLY A 26 3.56 -11.24 -1.99
CA GLY A 26 4.12 -12.42 -2.64
C GLY A 26 3.09 -13.46 -3.10
N LEU A 27 1.80 -13.22 -2.92
CA LEU A 27 0.68 -14.11 -3.25
C LEU A 27 -0.13 -13.56 -4.43
N GLU A 28 -0.83 -14.44 -5.13
CA GLU A 28 -1.61 -14.07 -6.30
C GLU A 28 -3.09 -13.86 -5.97
N PHE A 29 -3.61 -12.71 -6.36
CA PHE A 29 -5.01 -12.33 -6.26
C PHE A 29 -5.59 -12.03 -7.63
N VAL A 30 -6.92 -12.03 -7.72
CA VAL A 30 -7.65 -11.56 -8.88
C VAL A 30 -8.71 -10.56 -8.46
N ALA A 31 -8.72 -9.40 -9.10
CA ALA A 31 -9.79 -8.42 -8.99
C ALA A 31 -10.67 -8.44 -10.24
N PHE A 32 -11.97 -8.16 -10.08
CA PHE A 32 -12.91 -8.01 -11.17
C PHE A 32 -14.09 -7.14 -10.75
N ARG A 33 -14.83 -6.59 -11.74
CA ARG A 33 -16.09 -5.90 -11.50
C ARG A 33 -17.27 -6.78 -11.86
N ASP A 34 -18.31 -6.72 -11.04
CA ASP A 34 -19.60 -7.30 -11.38
C ASP A 34 -20.40 -6.37 -12.31
N LYS A 35 -21.56 -6.82 -12.76
CA LYS A 35 -22.46 -6.05 -13.64
C LYS A 35 -22.97 -4.75 -13.02
N ALA A 36 -23.01 -4.67 -11.69
CA ALA A 36 -23.42 -3.46 -10.96
C ALA A 36 -22.28 -2.45 -10.80
N GLY A 37 -21.05 -2.80 -11.22
CA GLY A 37 -19.87 -1.96 -11.08
C GLY A 37 -19.12 -2.16 -9.76
N ASN A 38 -19.52 -3.10 -8.89
CA ASN A 38 -18.83 -3.35 -7.66
C ASN A 38 -17.52 -4.11 -7.92
N ALA A 39 -16.44 -3.67 -7.30
CA ALA A 39 -15.16 -4.36 -7.33
C ALA A 39 -15.15 -5.53 -6.33
N HIS A 40 -14.51 -6.62 -6.72
CA HIS A 40 -14.30 -7.83 -5.91
C HIS A 40 -12.85 -8.25 -5.97
N CYS A 41 -12.35 -8.87 -4.89
CA CYS A 41 -11.01 -9.43 -4.81
C CYS A 41 -11.07 -10.86 -4.27
N LEU A 42 -10.50 -11.80 -5.03
CA LEU A 42 -10.46 -13.22 -4.68
C LEU A 42 -9.02 -13.74 -4.72
N SER A 43 -8.76 -14.88 -4.05
CA SER A 43 -7.59 -15.69 -4.35
C SER A 43 -7.59 -16.11 -5.81
N ASN A 44 -6.44 -16.00 -6.48
CA ASN A 44 -6.32 -16.27 -7.91
C ASN A 44 -6.40 -17.76 -8.27
N THR A 45 -6.28 -18.66 -7.29
CA THR A 45 -6.14 -20.10 -7.52
C THR A 45 -7.48 -20.82 -7.46
N CYS A 46 -7.95 -21.35 -8.58
CA CYS A 46 -9.16 -22.17 -8.66
C CYS A 46 -9.04 -23.44 -7.86
N VAL A 47 -9.99 -23.69 -6.94
CA VAL A 47 -9.97 -24.88 -6.04
C VAL A 47 -10.11 -26.22 -6.75
N HIS A 48 -10.55 -26.23 -8.02
CA HIS A 48 -10.68 -27.47 -8.79
C HIS A 48 -9.30 -28.13 -9.05
N ARG A 49 -8.45 -27.44 -9.81
CA ARG A 49 -7.12 -27.94 -10.21
C ARG A 49 -6.09 -26.82 -10.40
N GLY A 50 -6.14 -25.76 -9.57
CA GLY A 50 -5.14 -24.71 -9.54
C GLY A 50 -5.12 -23.74 -10.73
N GLY A 51 -6.19 -23.69 -11.55
CA GLY A 51 -6.24 -22.77 -12.68
C GLY A 51 -6.25 -21.31 -12.21
N SER A 52 -5.52 -20.43 -12.91
CA SER A 52 -5.45 -18.99 -12.60
C SER A 52 -6.75 -18.29 -13.02
N LEU A 53 -7.50 -17.76 -12.06
CA LEU A 53 -8.77 -17.05 -12.31
C LEU A 53 -8.53 -15.74 -13.06
N GLY A 54 -7.42 -15.06 -12.80
CA GLY A 54 -7.04 -13.82 -13.49
C GLY A 54 -6.71 -13.99 -14.96
N ASN A 55 -6.46 -15.21 -15.43
CA ASN A 55 -6.32 -15.54 -16.85
C ASN A 55 -7.65 -15.95 -17.50
N GLY A 56 -8.74 -15.89 -16.76
CA GLY A 56 -10.07 -16.23 -17.22
C GLY A 56 -10.80 -15.04 -17.83
N LYS A 57 -12.10 -15.00 -17.61
CA LYS A 57 -12.97 -13.93 -18.13
C LYS A 57 -14.07 -13.57 -17.13
N CYS A 58 -14.51 -12.32 -17.17
CA CYS A 58 -15.74 -11.92 -16.50
C CYS A 58 -16.95 -12.57 -17.17
N VAL A 59 -17.97 -12.89 -16.36
CA VAL A 59 -19.24 -13.46 -16.75
C VAL A 59 -20.33 -12.56 -16.17
N PRO A 60 -20.61 -11.39 -16.80
CA PRO A 60 -21.48 -10.36 -16.24
C PRO A 60 -22.90 -10.85 -15.95
N GLU A 61 -23.44 -11.77 -16.76
CA GLU A 61 -24.76 -12.37 -16.58
C GLU A 61 -24.90 -13.13 -15.27
N ASN A 62 -23.81 -13.64 -14.70
CA ASN A 62 -23.78 -14.38 -13.45
C ASN A 62 -23.10 -13.59 -12.30
N ASN A 63 -22.68 -12.35 -12.54
CA ASN A 63 -21.83 -11.55 -11.61
C ASN A 63 -20.61 -12.36 -11.12
N ALA A 64 -19.89 -12.99 -12.04
CA ALA A 64 -18.85 -13.97 -11.74
C ALA A 64 -17.61 -13.80 -12.62
N ILE A 65 -16.52 -14.48 -12.22
CA ILE A 65 -15.39 -14.78 -13.10
C ILE A 65 -15.35 -16.27 -13.41
N SER A 66 -14.92 -16.60 -14.62
CA SER A 66 -14.81 -17.99 -15.10
C SER A 66 -13.35 -18.41 -15.18
N CYS A 67 -13.03 -19.55 -14.57
CA CYS A 67 -11.74 -20.20 -14.67
C CYS A 67 -11.45 -20.62 -16.11
N PRO A 68 -10.27 -20.31 -16.70
CA PRO A 68 -9.98 -20.63 -18.09
C PRO A 68 -9.79 -22.12 -18.34
N TYR A 69 -9.55 -22.92 -17.26
CA TYR A 69 -9.22 -24.32 -17.42
C TYR A 69 -10.46 -25.21 -17.63
N HIS A 70 -11.50 -25.07 -16.78
CA HIS A 70 -12.71 -25.92 -16.88
C HIS A 70 -14.02 -25.11 -16.78
N GLY A 71 -13.94 -23.78 -16.89
CA GLY A 71 -15.12 -22.91 -16.91
C GLY A 71 -15.84 -22.76 -15.57
N TRP A 72 -15.26 -23.20 -14.44
CA TRP A 72 -15.86 -22.98 -13.12
C TRP A 72 -16.03 -21.48 -12.87
N GLN A 73 -17.22 -21.08 -12.44
CA GLN A 73 -17.56 -19.67 -12.24
C GLN A 73 -17.66 -19.35 -10.77
N TYR A 74 -16.99 -18.27 -10.35
CA TYR A 74 -16.95 -17.82 -8.97
C TYR A 74 -17.55 -16.41 -8.83
N GLY A 75 -18.48 -16.27 -7.89
CA GLY A 75 -19.04 -14.96 -7.52
C GLY A 75 -18.06 -14.12 -6.68
N GLY A 76 -18.41 -12.87 -6.42
CA GLY A 76 -17.62 -11.94 -5.63
C GLY A 76 -17.41 -12.37 -4.17
N ASP A 77 -18.22 -13.27 -3.64
CA ASP A 77 -18.06 -13.89 -2.33
C ASP A 77 -17.16 -15.16 -2.35
N GLY A 78 -16.59 -15.47 -3.50
CA GLY A 78 -15.71 -16.61 -3.72
C GLY A 78 -16.42 -17.95 -3.91
N LYS A 79 -17.74 -18.03 -3.76
CA LYS A 79 -18.47 -19.29 -3.99
C LYS A 79 -18.50 -19.64 -5.46
N CYS A 80 -18.31 -20.92 -5.75
CA CYS A 80 -18.53 -21.43 -7.10
C CYS A 80 -20.04 -21.48 -7.39
N LEU A 81 -20.45 -20.74 -8.41
CA LEU A 81 -21.85 -20.62 -8.84
C LEU A 81 -22.21 -21.64 -9.90
N MET A 82 -21.24 -22.06 -10.71
CA MET A 82 -21.45 -22.96 -11.83
C MET A 82 -20.23 -23.87 -12.05
N VAL A 83 -20.52 -25.15 -12.28
CA VAL A 83 -19.55 -26.16 -12.74
C VAL A 83 -20.07 -26.73 -14.06
N PRO A 84 -19.55 -26.30 -15.23
CA PRO A 84 -20.12 -26.67 -16.54
C PRO A 84 -20.27 -28.17 -16.77
N SER A 85 -19.33 -28.96 -16.28
CA SER A 85 -19.35 -30.43 -16.45
C SER A 85 -20.47 -31.15 -15.66
N LEU A 86 -21.12 -30.46 -14.73
CA LEU A 86 -22.26 -31.03 -14.00
C LEU A 86 -23.60 -30.77 -14.72
N GLY A 87 -23.62 -29.84 -15.70
CA GLY A 87 -24.82 -29.35 -16.34
C GLY A 87 -25.53 -28.23 -15.54
N PRO A 88 -26.51 -27.54 -16.18
CA PRO A 88 -27.08 -26.29 -15.64
C PRO A 88 -27.90 -26.48 -14.35
N ASP A 89 -28.55 -27.64 -14.17
CA ASP A 89 -29.45 -27.89 -13.05
C ASP A 89 -28.80 -28.60 -11.87
N SER A 90 -27.49 -28.78 -11.91
CA SER A 90 -26.78 -29.55 -10.91
C SER A 90 -26.34 -28.68 -9.74
N LYS A 91 -26.44 -29.24 -8.52
CA LYS A 91 -25.99 -28.58 -7.30
C LYS A 91 -24.47 -28.53 -7.24
N VAL A 92 -23.90 -27.33 -7.14
CA VAL A 92 -22.46 -27.13 -6.90
C VAL A 92 -22.10 -27.54 -5.47
N PRO A 93 -21.02 -28.31 -5.25
CA PRO A 93 -20.58 -28.65 -3.91
C PRO A 93 -20.25 -27.41 -3.05
N ALA A 94 -20.77 -27.37 -1.81
CA ALA A 94 -20.59 -26.21 -0.91
C ALA A 94 -19.10 -25.87 -0.63
N ARG A 95 -18.22 -26.88 -0.66
CA ARG A 95 -16.76 -26.71 -0.52
C ARG A 95 -16.07 -26.09 -1.74
N ALA A 96 -16.77 -25.96 -2.87
CA ALA A 96 -16.24 -25.30 -4.07
C ALA A 96 -16.27 -23.78 -3.87
N LYS A 97 -15.26 -23.29 -3.14
CA LYS A 97 -15.11 -21.88 -2.77
C LYS A 97 -13.63 -21.50 -2.80
N VAL A 98 -13.31 -20.33 -3.35
CA VAL A 98 -12.02 -19.65 -3.18
C VAL A 98 -12.17 -18.56 -2.11
N ASP A 99 -11.07 -18.13 -1.52
CA ASP A 99 -11.11 -17.04 -0.54
C ASP A 99 -11.48 -15.72 -1.24
N SER A 100 -12.30 -14.93 -0.55
CA SER A 100 -12.72 -13.59 -0.97
C SER A 100 -12.35 -12.58 0.11
N TYR A 101 -11.91 -11.40 -0.32
CA TYR A 101 -11.43 -10.36 0.54
C TYR A 101 -12.35 -9.14 0.46
N PRO A 102 -12.65 -8.47 1.59
CA PRO A 102 -13.40 -7.22 1.56
C PRO A 102 -12.70 -6.19 0.69
N VAL A 103 -13.50 -5.44 -0.06
CA VAL A 103 -13.01 -4.40 -0.97
C VAL A 103 -13.56 -3.05 -0.54
N SER A 104 -12.72 -2.02 -0.65
CA SER A 104 -13.09 -0.61 -0.53
C SER A 104 -12.49 0.15 -1.70
N GLU A 105 -13.25 1.07 -2.29
CA GLU A 105 -12.79 1.89 -3.41
C GLU A 105 -12.76 3.34 -2.95
N LYS A 106 -11.57 3.92 -2.86
CA LYS A 106 -11.30 5.31 -2.43
C LYS A 106 -10.14 5.89 -3.22
N TYR A 107 -10.13 7.18 -3.43
CA TYR A 107 -9.00 7.93 -4.02
C TYR A 107 -8.61 7.47 -5.43
N GLY A 108 -9.55 6.86 -6.17
CA GLY A 108 -9.25 6.21 -7.45
C GLY A 108 -8.49 4.89 -7.35
N ILE A 109 -8.46 4.28 -6.15
CA ILE A 109 -7.77 3.02 -5.84
C ILE A 109 -8.78 1.99 -5.36
N VAL A 110 -8.67 0.77 -5.84
CA VAL A 110 -9.33 -0.42 -5.30
C VAL A 110 -8.44 -1.03 -4.23
N PHE A 111 -8.90 -1.06 -2.98
CA PHE A 111 -8.24 -1.69 -1.86
C PHE A 111 -8.89 -3.03 -1.51
N ALA A 112 -8.10 -3.99 -1.05
CA ALA A 112 -8.57 -5.21 -0.43
C ALA A 112 -8.04 -5.34 1.00
N PHE A 113 -8.90 -5.75 1.94
CA PHE A 113 -8.48 -6.13 3.28
C PHE A 113 -7.92 -7.55 3.23
N LEU A 114 -6.61 -7.68 3.29
CA LEU A 114 -5.93 -8.97 3.23
C LEU A 114 -5.68 -9.50 4.63
N GLY A 115 -6.52 -10.43 5.06
CA GLY A 115 -6.45 -11.03 6.38
C GLY A 115 -7.76 -11.69 6.82
N ASP A 116 -7.80 -12.14 8.06
CA ASP A 116 -8.87 -12.94 8.65
C ASP A 116 -9.63 -12.26 9.80
N LEU A 117 -9.23 -11.05 10.21
CA LEU A 117 -9.93 -10.33 11.28
C LEU A 117 -11.42 -10.13 10.96
N PRO A 118 -12.30 -10.31 11.96
CA PRO A 118 -13.71 -9.99 11.82
C PRO A 118 -13.92 -8.49 11.60
N LYS A 119 -14.96 -8.12 10.87
CA LYS A 119 -15.23 -6.73 10.43
C LYS A 119 -15.08 -5.68 11.56
N LYS A 120 -15.51 -6.02 12.78
CA LYS A 120 -15.48 -5.10 13.94
C LYS A 120 -14.07 -4.79 14.47
N GLU A 121 -13.08 -5.59 14.09
CA GLU A 121 -11.69 -5.51 14.55
C GLU A 121 -10.74 -4.97 13.47
N ARG A 122 -11.25 -4.77 12.24
CA ARG A 122 -10.47 -4.24 11.12
C ARG A 122 -10.26 -2.74 11.29
N CYS A 123 -9.05 -2.29 10.96
CA CYS A 123 -8.86 -0.88 10.68
C CYS A 123 -9.66 -0.47 9.43
N ASP A 124 -9.92 0.81 9.27
CA ASP A 124 -10.43 1.37 8.02
C ASP A 124 -9.29 1.65 7.03
N VAL A 125 -9.61 1.87 5.75
CA VAL A 125 -8.66 2.53 4.83
C VAL A 125 -8.38 3.92 5.38
N TYR A 126 -7.10 4.32 5.41
CA TYR A 126 -6.72 5.64 5.89
C TYR A 126 -7.60 6.73 5.27
N GLU A 127 -8.18 7.59 6.13
CA GLU A 127 -9.07 8.66 5.68
C GLU A 127 -8.26 9.91 5.35
N ILE A 128 -8.38 10.37 4.10
CA ILE A 128 -7.83 11.65 3.65
C ILE A 128 -8.93 12.69 3.82
N GLU A 129 -8.86 13.47 4.88
CA GLU A 129 -9.93 14.39 5.29
C GLU A 129 -10.20 15.48 4.23
N GLU A 130 -9.16 15.93 3.54
CA GLU A 130 -9.24 16.98 2.53
C GLU A 130 -9.62 16.47 1.13
N PHE A 131 -9.72 15.17 0.91
CA PHE A 131 -10.08 14.60 -0.39
C PHE A 131 -11.50 15.03 -0.80
N GLU A 132 -11.62 15.57 -2.02
CA GLU A 132 -12.88 16.13 -2.55
C GLU A 132 -13.50 17.26 -1.71
N THR A 133 -12.69 17.97 -0.91
CA THR A 133 -13.14 19.14 -0.16
C THR A 133 -12.82 20.45 -0.88
N ASP A 134 -13.63 21.47 -0.64
CA ASP A 134 -13.40 22.80 -1.19
C ASP A 134 -12.03 23.36 -0.77
N GLY A 135 -11.34 24.01 -1.69
CA GLY A 135 -10.02 24.60 -1.44
C GLY A 135 -8.84 23.62 -1.61
N TRP A 136 -9.11 22.37 -1.93
CA TRP A 136 -8.10 21.36 -2.26
C TRP A 136 -8.24 20.87 -3.69
N ARG A 137 -7.12 20.59 -4.32
CA ARG A 137 -7.04 19.96 -5.64
C ARG A 137 -6.22 18.68 -5.54
N THR A 138 -6.78 17.60 -6.06
CA THR A 138 -6.11 16.30 -6.16
C THR A 138 -5.59 16.10 -7.58
N ASN A 139 -4.31 15.75 -7.73
CA ASN A 139 -3.79 15.23 -8.98
C ASN A 139 -4.37 13.82 -9.25
N GLU A 140 -4.38 13.42 -10.52
CA GLU A 140 -4.71 12.03 -10.85
C GLU A 140 -3.78 11.08 -10.08
N THR A 141 -4.36 10.08 -9.41
CA THR A 141 -3.60 9.04 -8.70
C THR A 141 -2.77 8.24 -9.68
N ILE A 142 -1.48 8.10 -9.40
CA ILE A 142 -0.54 7.34 -10.22
C ILE A 142 0.08 6.19 -9.45
N THR A 143 0.79 5.31 -10.15
CA THR A 143 1.61 4.25 -9.55
C THR A 143 3.09 4.47 -9.83
N ILE A 144 3.93 4.12 -8.85
CA ILE A 144 5.39 4.15 -8.94
C ILE A 144 5.91 2.78 -8.53
N ASP A 145 6.59 2.09 -9.44
CA ASP A 145 7.21 0.79 -9.14
C ASP A 145 8.65 0.99 -8.64
N ILE A 146 8.96 0.39 -7.50
CA ILE A 146 10.27 0.47 -6.86
C ILE A 146 10.84 -0.93 -6.61
N ASN A 147 12.16 -1.06 -6.75
CA ASN A 147 12.86 -2.34 -6.61
C ASN A 147 13.54 -2.46 -5.23
N TYR A 148 12.79 -2.17 -4.18
CA TYR A 148 13.19 -2.37 -2.79
C TYR A 148 11.98 -2.64 -1.90
N ASN A 149 12.25 -3.01 -0.66
CA ASN A 149 11.24 -3.42 0.30
C ASN A 149 10.37 -2.23 0.76
N TYR A 150 9.08 -2.44 0.91
CA TYR A 150 8.12 -1.41 1.31
C TYR A 150 8.41 -0.82 2.70
N GLU A 151 8.90 -1.63 3.67
CA GLU A 151 9.26 -1.10 5.00
C GLU A 151 10.40 -0.08 4.89
N ARG A 152 11.36 -0.32 3.98
CA ARG A 152 12.42 0.64 3.66
C ARG A 152 11.90 1.90 3.00
N SER A 153 10.88 1.78 2.16
CA SER A 153 10.21 2.92 1.55
C SER A 153 9.53 3.79 2.61
N ILE A 154 8.76 3.16 3.51
CA ILE A 154 8.14 3.87 4.63
C ILE A 154 9.22 4.53 5.52
N GLU A 155 10.29 3.82 5.88
CA GLU A 155 11.39 4.37 6.69
C GLU A 155 12.05 5.58 6.02
N ASN A 156 12.25 5.56 4.70
CA ASN A 156 12.80 6.70 3.97
C ASN A 156 11.89 7.93 4.07
N GLY A 157 10.59 7.77 3.84
CA GLY A 157 9.65 8.89 3.95
C GLY A 157 9.44 9.41 5.38
N LEU A 158 9.76 8.59 6.39
CA LEU A 158 9.76 8.98 7.80
C LEU A 158 11.07 9.64 8.25
N ASP A 159 12.16 9.51 7.49
CA ASP A 159 13.48 10.04 7.85
C ASP A 159 13.55 11.55 7.61
N PRO A 160 13.70 12.39 8.63
CA PRO A 160 13.88 13.83 8.42
C PRO A 160 15.28 14.22 7.94
N ALA A 161 16.29 13.37 8.15
CA ALA A 161 17.68 13.73 7.93
C ALA A 161 18.12 13.60 6.46
N HIS A 162 17.52 12.69 5.69
CA HIS A 162 17.90 12.46 4.29
C HIS A 162 17.65 13.69 3.40
N ASN A 163 16.62 14.50 3.73
CA ASN A 163 16.21 15.65 2.93
C ASN A 163 17.37 16.63 2.66
N GLU A 164 18.26 16.84 3.61
CA GLU A 164 19.41 17.74 3.48
C GLU A 164 20.37 17.30 2.36
N PHE A 165 20.52 15.99 2.14
CA PHE A 165 21.54 15.42 1.26
C PHE A 165 20.99 14.85 -0.04
N VAL A 166 19.73 14.44 -0.04
CA VAL A 166 19.09 13.75 -1.19
C VAL A 166 18.33 14.72 -2.08
N HIS A 167 17.72 15.76 -1.49
CA HIS A 167 16.83 16.68 -2.21
C HIS A 167 17.38 18.11 -2.25
N PRO A 168 17.96 18.55 -3.38
CA PRO A 168 18.47 19.91 -3.51
C PRO A 168 17.43 21.02 -3.29
N THR A 169 16.14 20.70 -3.39
CA THR A 169 15.03 21.62 -3.13
C THR A 169 14.63 21.71 -1.66
N HIS A 170 15.06 20.77 -0.85
CA HIS A 170 14.71 20.66 0.59
C HIS A 170 15.90 20.87 1.51
N GLY A 171 17.12 20.73 1.01
CA GLY A 171 18.36 20.79 1.77
C GLY A 171 19.47 21.56 1.05
N PHE A 172 20.60 21.73 1.71
CA PHE A 172 21.76 22.48 1.23
C PHE A 172 22.94 21.57 0.84
N GLU A 173 22.70 20.30 0.63
CA GLU A 173 23.69 19.29 0.25
C GLU A 173 24.90 19.24 1.21
N GLY A 174 24.66 19.51 2.51
CA GLY A 174 25.72 19.56 3.53
C GLY A 174 26.57 20.85 3.52
N ALA A 175 26.14 21.89 2.79
CA ALA A 175 26.88 23.16 2.75
C ALA A 175 26.82 23.97 4.06
N LYS A 176 25.84 23.65 4.94
CA LYS A 176 25.73 24.28 6.27
C LYS A 176 26.51 23.52 7.33
N ASN A 177 27.50 24.18 7.93
CA ASN A 177 28.32 23.60 9.00
C ASN A 177 27.57 23.40 10.33
N ASP A 178 26.44 24.06 10.51
CA ASP A 178 25.59 24.00 11.70
C ASP A 178 24.32 23.17 11.50
N TYR A 179 24.26 22.37 10.40
CA TYR A 179 23.13 21.48 10.14
C TYR A 179 22.88 20.55 11.33
N LYS A 180 21.62 20.53 11.73
CA LYS A 180 21.14 19.72 12.84
C LYS A 180 19.67 19.41 12.67
N VAL A 181 19.31 18.15 12.84
CA VAL A 181 17.92 17.74 12.99
C VAL A 181 17.49 17.92 14.44
N ASN A 182 16.45 18.70 14.66
CA ASN A 182 15.88 18.88 15.98
C ASN A 182 15.10 17.62 16.42
N PRO A 183 14.93 17.36 17.71
CA PRO A 183 14.13 16.26 18.20
C PRO A 183 12.70 16.33 17.62
N THR A 184 12.25 15.23 17.04
CA THR A 184 10.94 15.09 16.41
C THR A 184 9.88 14.88 17.49
N GLN A 185 8.78 15.63 17.43
CA GLN A 185 7.60 15.36 18.26
C GLN A 185 6.80 14.23 17.62
N ILE A 186 6.60 13.14 18.37
CA ILE A 186 5.86 11.97 17.91
C ILE A 186 4.55 11.89 18.69
N THR A 187 3.45 11.65 17.99
CA THR A 187 2.12 11.45 18.54
C THR A 187 1.58 10.11 18.07
N ASP A 188 1.23 9.24 19.01
CA ASP A 188 0.66 7.93 18.70
C ASP A 188 -0.77 8.07 18.15
N THR A 189 -1.10 7.21 17.17
CA THR A 189 -2.45 7.02 16.66
C THR A 189 -2.89 5.56 16.84
N ALA A 190 -4.15 5.26 16.54
CA ALA A 190 -4.69 3.90 16.74
C ALA A 190 -3.91 2.80 15.97
N TRP A 191 -3.35 3.13 14.81
CA TRP A 191 -2.68 2.17 13.92
C TRP A 191 -1.32 2.68 13.40
N GLY A 192 -0.73 3.66 14.08
CA GLY A 192 0.52 4.25 13.63
C GLY A 192 0.99 5.39 14.52
N ALA A 193 1.71 6.32 13.94
CA ALA A 193 2.16 7.53 14.61
C ALA A 193 2.36 8.68 13.62
N ASN A 194 2.20 9.88 14.11
CA ASN A 194 2.49 11.12 13.38
C ASN A 194 3.69 11.83 13.98
N PHE A 195 4.36 12.63 13.17
CA PHE A 195 5.44 13.51 13.60
C PHE A 195 5.32 14.90 12.98
N ALA A 196 6.02 15.85 13.58
CA ALA A 196 6.19 17.19 13.02
C ALA A 196 7.66 17.60 13.06
N GLN A 197 8.14 18.19 11.99
CA GLN A 197 9.52 18.66 11.83
C GLN A 197 9.56 19.98 11.06
N VAL A 198 10.48 20.85 11.43
CA VAL A 198 10.76 22.09 10.73
C VAL A 198 12.14 22.02 10.10
N PHE A 199 12.21 22.26 8.79
CA PHE A 199 13.46 22.32 8.03
C PHE A 199 13.75 23.75 7.60
N ASP A 200 15.02 24.10 7.57
CA ASP A 200 15.48 25.26 6.85
C ASP A 200 15.83 24.83 5.41
N ALA A 201 15.12 25.41 4.45
CA ALA A 201 15.20 25.02 3.05
C ALA A 201 15.79 26.14 2.19
N PRO A 202 16.57 25.81 1.13
CA PRO A 202 17.21 26.80 0.25
C PRO A 202 16.21 27.57 -0.59
N PRO A 203 16.61 28.73 -1.17
CA PRO A 203 15.79 29.37 -2.21
C PRO A 203 15.64 28.43 -3.41
N LEU A 204 14.53 28.57 -4.11
CA LEU A 204 14.24 27.83 -5.34
C LEU A 204 14.50 28.73 -6.54
N ASP A 205 15.06 28.16 -7.59
CA ASP A 205 15.30 28.85 -8.84
C ASP A 205 13.99 29.31 -9.51
N ALA A 206 13.85 30.60 -9.79
CA ALA A 206 12.66 31.16 -10.39
C ALA A 206 12.49 30.77 -11.87
N GLU A 207 13.55 30.40 -12.58
CA GLU A 207 13.47 29.92 -13.95
C GLU A 207 12.76 28.58 -14.00
N THR A 208 13.08 27.69 -13.02
CA THR A 208 12.49 26.37 -12.90
C THR A 208 11.11 26.39 -12.24
N TYR A 209 10.91 27.22 -11.21
CA TYR A 209 9.73 27.16 -10.34
C TYR A 209 8.74 28.32 -10.56
N GLY A 210 9.09 29.33 -11.41
CA GLY A 210 8.23 30.44 -11.73
C GLY A 210 7.78 31.23 -10.49
N GLU A 211 6.52 31.62 -10.44
CA GLU A 211 5.93 32.33 -9.30
C GLU A 211 5.90 31.55 -7.99
N SER A 212 6.03 30.21 -8.07
CA SER A 212 6.09 29.34 -6.91
C SER A 212 7.49 29.21 -6.31
N ALA A 213 8.49 29.90 -6.89
CA ALA A 213 9.86 29.89 -6.41
C ALA A 213 9.97 30.58 -5.05
N ARG A 214 10.53 29.88 -4.06
CA ARG A 214 10.95 30.48 -2.81
C ARG A 214 12.19 31.34 -3.06
N LYS A 215 12.06 32.66 -2.91
CA LYS A 215 13.11 33.63 -3.26
C LYS A 215 14.26 33.67 -2.28
N GLU A 216 14.02 33.32 -1.02
CA GLU A 216 14.99 33.32 0.08
C GLU A 216 14.92 32.01 0.82
N SER A 217 15.97 31.66 1.57
CA SER A 217 15.93 30.53 2.50
C SER A 217 14.78 30.72 3.50
N GLY A 218 14.08 29.66 3.80
CA GLY A 218 12.94 29.71 4.70
C GLY A 218 12.63 28.37 5.34
N ASN A 219 11.81 28.40 6.37
CA ASN A 219 11.39 27.19 7.04
C ASN A 219 10.24 26.52 6.29
N LEU A 220 10.37 25.21 6.13
CA LEU A 220 9.29 24.31 5.77
C LEU A 220 8.87 23.53 7.00
N THR A 221 7.58 23.46 7.27
CA THR A 221 7.04 22.57 8.29
C THR A 221 6.52 21.32 7.57
N VAL A 222 7.05 20.17 7.97
CA VAL A 222 6.59 18.88 7.49
C VAL A 222 5.90 18.17 8.64
N TYR A 223 4.66 17.81 8.40
CA TYR A 223 3.93 16.84 9.19
C TYR A 223 3.95 15.53 8.41
N GLY A 224 4.13 14.43 9.10
CA GLY A 224 4.16 13.15 8.45
C GLY A 224 3.77 12.06 9.42
N GLY A 225 3.81 10.83 8.94
CA GLY A 225 3.47 9.69 9.75
C GLY A 225 3.25 8.44 8.92
N TYR A 226 2.79 7.42 9.61
CA TYR A 226 2.42 6.16 8.98
C TYR A 226 1.12 5.64 9.58
N TYR A 227 0.40 4.84 8.79
CA TYR A 227 -0.80 4.15 9.21
C TYR A 227 -0.74 2.69 8.76
N GLY A 228 -0.86 1.76 9.71
CA GLY A 228 -0.56 0.36 9.46
C GLY A 228 0.90 0.16 9.01
N PRO A 229 1.19 -0.98 8.38
CA PRO A 229 2.54 -1.27 7.92
C PRO A 229 2.88 -0.63 6.57
N ASN A 230 1.90 -0.10 5.82
CA ASN A 230 2.04 0.16 4.39
C ASN A 230 1.45 1.49 3.89
N THR A 231 1.14 2.42 4.77
CA THR A 231 0.70 3.77 4.37
C THR A 231 1.63 4.82 4.95
N LEU A 232 2.24 5.62 4.09
CA LEU A 232 3.06 6.77 4.46
C LEU A 232 2.28 8.06 4.19
N ILE A 233 2.42 9.00 5.09
CA ILE A 233 1.77 10.32 5.05
C ILE A 233 2.86 11.38 5.09
N THR A 234 2.82 12.33 4.16
CA THR A 234 3.70 13.50 4.16
C THR A 234 2.88 14.75 3.85
N GLN A 235 2.94 15.74 4.73
CA GLN A 235 2.22 16.99 4.59
C GLN A 235 3.23 18.14 4.74
N ILE A 236 3.47 18.85 3.66
CA ILE A 236 4.47 19.92 3.59
C ILE A 236 3.72 21.25 3.61
N HIS A 237 3.97 22.07 4.64
CA HIS A 237 3.38 23.37 4.80
C HIS A 237 4.47 24.43 4.67
N THR A 238 4.26 25.39 3.77
CA THR A 238 5.00 26.64 3.81
C THR A 238 4.49 27.50 4.97
N GLN A 239 5.16 28.61 5.30
CA GLN A 239 4.72 29.49 6.38
C GLN A 239 3.47 30.32 6.08
N GLU A 240 2.96 30.26 4.86
CA GLU A 240 1.76 30.97 4.42
C GLU A 240 0.50 30.15 4.67
N GLU A 241 -0.66 30.80 4.68
CA GLU A 241 -1.97 30.14 4.81
C GLU A 241 -2.28 29.18 3.67
N THR A 242 -1.62 29.38 2.52
CA THR A 242 -1.69 28.53 1.33
C THR A 242 -0.29 28.00 0.99
N GLY A 243 -0.22 27.04 0.09
CA GLY A 243 1.06 26.46 -0.33
C GLY A 243 1.34 25.13 0.35
N TRP A 244 0.30 24.40 0.69
CA TRP A 244 0.39 23.09 1.32
C TRP A 244 0.30 21.99 0.27
N PHE A 245 1.17 21.00 0.43
CA PHE A 245 1.14 19.73 -0.27
C PHE A 245 0.86 18.63 0.73
N HIS A 246 -0.16 17.84 0.45
CA HIS A 246 -0.46 16.63 1.19
C HIS A 246 -0.30 15.43 0.27
N GLN A 247 0.52 14.50 0.67
CA GLN A 247 0.94 13.34 -0.12
C GLN A 247 0.70 12.06 0.68
N TYR A 248 0.06 11.11 0.04
CA TYR A 248 -0.29 9.83 0.63
C TYR A 248 0.23 8.72 -0.26
N PHE A 249 1.02 7.84 0.30
CA PHE A 249 1.67 6.74 -0.39
C PHE A 249 1.09 5.45 0.18
N PHE A 250 0.22 4.80 -0.59
CA PHE A 250 -0.32 3.49 -0.25
C PHE A 250 0.54 2.42 -0.90
N GLU A 251 1.29 1.69 -0.12
CA GLU A 251 2.26 0.75 -0.63
C GLU A 251 1.67 -0.65 -0.78
N GLN A 252 1.87 -1.23 -1.98
CA GLN A 252 1.55 -2.59 -2.33
C GLN A 252 2.85 -3.39 -2.38
N PRO A 253 3.21 -4.14 -1.33
CA PRO A 253 4.34 -5.07 -1.41
C PRO A 253 4.04 -6.15 -2.45
N ILE A 254 4.71 -6.12 -3.59
CA ILE A 254 4.59 -7.19 -4.60
C ILE A 254 5.24 -8.45 -4.03
N ASP A 255 6.44 -8.30 -3.47
CA ASP A 255 7.14 -9.31 -2.70
C ASP A 255 8.17 -8.64 -1.75
N GLU A 256 9.14 -9.40 -1.24
CA GLU A 256 10.17 -8.89 -0.31
C GLU A 256 11.07 -7.81 -0.93
N PHE A 257 11.15 -7.72 -2.27
CA PHE A 257 12.13 -6.89 -2.98
C PHE A 257 11.50 -5.87 -3.92
N GLN A 258 10.20 -5.94 -4.13
CA GLN A 258 9.49 -5.08 -5.05
C GLN A 258 8.23 -4.53 -4.41
N THR A 259 8.02 -3.24 -4.58
CA THR A 259 6.84 -2.53 -4.09
C THR A 259 6.25 -1.68 -5.20
N ARG A 260 4.94 -1.60 -5.27
CA ARG A 260 4.21 -0.60 -6.05
C ARG A 260 3.60 0.40 -5.09
N ILE A 261 3.88 1.67 -5.32
CA ILE A 261 3.31 2.77 -4.56
C ILE A 261 2.13 3.34 -5.35
N TYR A 262 0.99 3.50 -4.70
CA TYR A 262 -0.14 4.28 -5.21
C TYR A 262 -0.07 5.65 -4.57
N PHE A 263 0.21 6.65 -5.38
CA PHE A 263 0.52 8.00 -4.95
C PHE A 263 -0.65 8.94 -5.16
N VAL A 264 -1.19 9.47 -4.06
CA VAL A 264 -2.22 10.52 -4.03
C VAL A 264 -1.54 11.82 -3.63
N ASN A 265 -1.56 12.82 -4.50
CA ASN A 265 -0.99 14.15 -4.25
C ASN A 265 -2.08 15.21 -4.27
N MET A 266 -2.13 15.99 -3.21
CA MET A 266 -3.11 17.06 -3.01
C MET A 266 -2.42 18.38 -2.70
N ARG A 267 -3.07 19.47 -3.08
CA ARG A 267 -2.57 20.82 -2.83
C ARG A 267 -3.71 21.82 -2.66
N ASN A 268 -3.44 22.92 -1.96
CA ASN A 268 -4.38 24.03 -1.79
C ASN A 268 -3.92 25.35 -2.46
N TRP A 269 -2.97 25.25 -3.38
CA TRP A 269 -2.43 26.34 -4.19
C TRP A 269 -2.14 25.87 -5.61
N LEU A 270 -1.86 26.78 -6.57
CA LEU A 270 -1.73 26.41 -7.98
C LEU A 270 -2.90 25.54 -8.45
N MET A 271 -4.13 26.01 -8.17
CA MET A 271 -5.36 25.22 -8.29
C MET A 271 -5.79 24.98 -9.73
N ASP A 272 -5.17 25.64 -10.71
CA ASP A 272 -5.46 25.45 -12.12
C ASP A 272 -5.06 24.01 -12.57
N GLU A 273 -5.93 23.40 -13.35
CA GLU A 273 -5.71 22.07 -13.93
C GLU A 273 -4.47 22.02 -14.82
N ALA A 274 -4.17 23.11 -15.52
CA ALA A 274 -2.97 23.23 -16.34
C ALA A 274 -1.67 23.01 -15.55
N MET A 275 -1.70 23.17 -14.22
CA MET A 275 -0.54 22.97 -13.35
C MET A 275 -0.33 21.51 -12.94
N ASP A 276 -1.31 20.62 -13.16
CA ASP A 276 -1.25 19.23 -12.68
C ASP A 276 -0.04 18.48 -13.23
N ALA A 277 0.22 18.58 -14.53
CA ALA A 277 1.32 17.90 -15.17
C ALA A 277 2.69 18.34 -14.61
N MET A 278 2.88 19.67 -14.45
CA MET A 278 4.11 20.23 -13.91
C MET A 278 4.33 19.81 -12.44
N ILE A 279 3.29 19.86 -11.62
CA ILE A 279 3.36 19.43 -10.21
C ILE A 279 3.73 17.95 -10.13
N MET A 280 3.10 17.11 -10.95
CA MET A 280 3.40 15.67 -10.95
C MET A 280 4.82 15.38 -11.42
N GLU A 281 5.30 16.05 -12.45
CA GLU A 281 6.68 15.90 -12.93
C GLU A 281 7.70 16.24 -11.81
N ARG A 282 7.47 17.32 -11.07
CA ARG A 282 8.33 17.70 -9.92
C ARG A 282 8.31 16.66 -8.81
N ASN A 283 7.14 16.13 -8.45
CA ASN A 283 7.02 15.07 -7.48
C ASN A 283 7.79 13.80 -7.91
N LEU A 284 7.71 13.46 -9.19
CA LEU A 284 8.45 12.32 -9.74
C LEU A 284 9.97 12.52 -9.72
N VAL A 285 10.45 13.75 -9.95
CA VAL A 285 11.89 14.07 -9.81
C VAL A 285 12.35 13.77 -8.39
N ILE A 286 11.61 14.23 -7.36
CA ILE A 286 11.93 13.97 -5.95
C ILE A 286 11.90 12.46 -5.67
N ALA A 287 10.85 11.76 -6.08
CA ALA A 287 10.74 10.31 -5.91
C ALA A 287 11.91 9.54 -6.56
N HIS A 288 12.39 9.98 -7.74
CA HIS A 288 13.54 9.35 -8.39
C HIS A 288 14.86 9.58 -7.64
N GLN A 289 15.03 10.73 -6.97
CA GLN A 289 16.19 10.98 -6.11
C GLN A 289 16.24 9.96 -4.97
N ASP A 290 15.11 9.71 -4.32
CA ASP A 290 14.98 8.66 -3.29
C ASP A 290 15.27 7.27 -3.86
N ILE A 291 14.64 6.91 -4.98
CA ILE A 291 14.85 5.61 -5.63
C ILE A 291 16.32 5.37 -5.93
N ASP A 292 17.05 6.39 -6.37
CA ASP A 292 18.47 6.28 -6.73
C ASP A 292 19.36 5.98 -5.52
N VAL A 293 19.01 6.47 -4.35
CA VAL A 293 19.69 6.14 -3.09
C VAL A 293 19.23 4.76 -2.59
N MET A 294 17.92 4.55 -2.51
CA MET A 294 17.32 3.40 -1.86
C MET A 294 17.66 2.07 -2.54
N LYS A 295 17.76 2.02 -3.86
CA LYS A 295 18.16 0.81 -4.61
C LYS A 295 19.52 0.24 -4.20
N ASN A 296 20.37 1.06 -3.58
CA ASN A 296 21.71 0.67 -3.14
C ASN A 296 21.83 0.41 -1.64
N LEU A 297 20.78 0.61 -0.85
CA LEU A 297 20.79 0.34 0.59
C LEU A 297 20.99 -1.15 0.90
N ARG A 298 21.68 -1.43 1.99
CA ARG A 298 21.88 -2.78 2.53
C ARG A 298 21.74 -2.76 4.07
N PRO A 299 21.02 -3.73 4.65
CA PRO A 299 20.27 -4.80 3.99
C PRO A 299 19.04 -4.28 3.23
N PHE A 300 18.56 -5.03 2.24
CA PHE A 300 17.34 -4.66 1.48
C PHE A 300 16.06 -4.67 2.31
N VAL A 301 15.99 -5.57 3.26
CA VAL A 301 14.85 -5.72 4.18
C VAL A 301 15.25 -5.09 5.50
N THR A 302 14.31 -4.45 6.15
CA THR A 302 14.50 -3.89 7.50
C THR A 302 15.02 -4.98 8.43
N PRO A 303 16.15 -4.76 9.13
CA PRO A 303 16.69 -5.78 10.02
C PRO A 303 15.83 -5.96 11.26
N ASP A 304 15.65 -7.20 11.68
CA ASP A 304 14.90 -7.56 12.89
C ASP A 304 15.59 -7.08 14.19
N SER A 305 16.83 -6.59 14.09
CA SER A 305 17.62 -6.17 15.24
C SER A 305 18.27 -4.80 15.03
N MET A 306 18.07 -3.93 16.00
CA MET A 306 18.73 -2.61 16.08
C MET A 306 20.26 -2.68 16.15
N THR A 307 20.85 -3.86 16.40
CA THR A 307 22.30 -4.02 16.43
C THR A 307 22.94 -4.02 15.05
N LYS A 308 22.16 -4.15 13.98
CA LYS A 308 22.64 -4.13 12.58
C LYS A 308 22.61 -2.74 11.95
N GLU A 309 21.91 -1.80 12.58
CA GLU A 309 21.83 -0.39 12.19
C GLU A 309 21.88 0.48 13.44
N ILE A 310 22.48 1.65 13.34
CA ILE A 310 22.56 2.61 14.43
C ILE A 310 21.48 3.67 14.17
N LEU A 311 20.45 3.70 15.01
CA LEU A 311 19.45 4.76 15.00
C LEU A 311 19.86 5.86 15.99
N LEU A 312 19.78 7.09 15.54
CA LEU A 312 20.07 8.30 16.30
C LEU A 312 18.77 9.00 16.74
N PRO A 313 18.80 10.02 17.58
CA PRO A 313 17.59 10.75 17.98
C PRO A 313 16.77 11.31 16.80
N ALA A 314 17.40 11.62 15.67
CA ALA A 314 16.72 12.02 14.44
C ALA A 314 15.82 10.91 13.87
N ASP A 315 16.17 9.64 14.10
CA ASP A 315 15.47 8.46 13.59
C ASP A 315 14.36 7.97 14.54
N ALA A 316 13.97 8.78 15.50
CA ALA A 316 13.01 8.37 16.54
C ALA A 316 11.68 7.85 15.95
N ILE A 317 11.18 8.45 14.87
CA ILE A 317 9.95 8.02 14.21
C ILE A 317 10.13 6.68 13.49
N ILE A 318 11.32 6.41 12.92
CA ILE A 318 11.69 5.09 12.35
C ILE A 318 11.68 4.03 13.45
N GLY A 319 12.29 4.35 14.61
CA GLY A 319 12.26 3.48 15.77
C GLY A 319 10.83 3.18 16.26
N LYS A 320 9.96 4.18 16.22
CA LYS A 320 8.53 4.02 16.54
C LYS A 320 7.81 3.12 15.53
N TYR A 321 8.05 3.31 14.22
CA TYR A 321 7.50 2.44 13.18
C TYR A 321 7.90 0.98 13.41
N ARG A 322 9.18 0.70 13.64
CA ARG A 322 9.66 -0.67 13.93
C ARG A 322 9.05 -1.25 15.21
N SER A 323 8.82 -0.43 16.24
CA SER A 323 8.10 -0.88 17.44
C SER A 323 6.67 -1.27 17.14
N THR A 324 5.96 -0.49 16.33
CA THR A 324 4.59 -0.79 15.89
C THR A 324 4.54 -2.09 15.06
N LEU A 325 5.50 -2.30 14.14
CA LEU A 325 5.61 -3.55 13.40
C LEU A 325 5.81 -4.75 14.33
N LYS A 326 6.59 -4.57 15.41
CA LYS A 326 6.77 -5.62 16.41
C LYS A 326 5.49 -5.92 17.19
N GLU A 327 4.69 -4.89 17.51
CA GLU A 327 3.35 -5.09 18.10
C GLU A 327 2.46 -5.92 17.17
N PHE A 328 2.50 -5.66 15.84
CA PHE A 328 1.79 -6.48 14.86
C PHE A 328 2.34 -7.91 14.77
N ASP A 329 3.65 -8.12 14.96
CA ASP A 329 4.23 -9.48 15.09
C ASP A 329 3.66 -10.21 16.31
N GLU A 330 3.54 -9.53 17.44
CA GLU A 330 2.99 -10.09 18.68
C GLU A 330 1.49 -10.41 18.57
N MET A 331 0.76 -9.71 17.69
CA MET A 331 -0.63 -10.01 17.32
C MET A 331 -0.75 -11.19 16.33
N GLY A 332 0.36 -11.77 15.87
CA GLY A 332 0.37 -12.83 14.88
C GLY A 332 0.09 -12.39 13.45
N PHE A 333 0.18 -11.08 13.15
CA PHE A 333 -0.14 -10.55 11.83
C PHE A 333 0.99 -10.72 10.80
N ARG A 334 2.19 -11.08 11.24
CA ARG A 334 3.30 -11.35 10.32
C ARG A 334 3.18 -12.72 9.69
N ILE A 335 3.25 -12.75 8.36
CA ILE A 335 3.26 -14.00 7.58
C ILE A 335 4.63 -14.29 6.99
N ASP A 336 4.99 -15.57 6.96
CA ASP A 336 6.12 -16.09 6.19
C ASP A 336 5.61 -16.63 4.85
N VAL A 337 5.71 -15.79 3.81
CA VAL A 337 5.21 -16.13 2.46
C VAL A 337 5.94 -17.35 1.86
N ARG A 338 7.20 -17.61 2.26
CA ARG A 338 7.95 -18.77 1.78
C ARG A 338 7.31 -20.05 2.28
N LYS A 339 6.97 -20.10 3.59
CA LYS A 339 6.24 -21.25 4.16
C LYS A 339 4.87 -21.44 3.54
N LEU A 340 4.15 -20.35 3.24
CA LEU A 340 2.84 -20.44 2.58
C LEU A 340 2.94 -20.99 1.15
N LYS A 341 4.00 -20.67 0.41
CA LYS A 341 4.24 -21.21 -0.94
C LYS A 341 4.64 -22.68 -0.93
N ASP A 342 5.38 -23.09 0.08
CA ASP A 342 5.83 -24.48 0.24
C ASP A 342 4.70 -25.43 0.67
N GLN A 343 3.61 -24.90 1.22
CA GLN A 343 2.39 -25.66 1.46
C GLN A 343 1.66 -25.85 0.13
N GLU A 344 1.82 -26.96 -0.53
CA GLU A 344 1.21 -27.33 -1.85
C GLU A 344 -0.33 -27.24 -1.88
N HIS A 345 -0.92 -26.14 -1.38
CA HIS A 345 -2.36 -25.93 -1.35
C HIS A 345 -2.84 -25.08 -2.53
N ASN A 346 -3.98 -25.43 -3.08
CA ASN A 346 -4.66 -24.69 -4.15
C ASN A 346 -5.31 -23.38 -3.67
N THR A 347 -5.11 -22.99 -2.42
CA THR A 347 -5.72 -21.79 -1.84
C THR A 347 -4.66 -20.91 -1.20
N CYS A 348 -4.83 -19.61 -1.41
CA CYS A 348 -4.01 -18.59 -0.79
C CYS A 348 -4.67 -18.20 0.54
N LEU A 349 -4.28 -18.87 1.62
CA LEU A 349 -4.87 -18.63 2.94
C LEU A 349 -4.06 -17.56 3.66
N LEU A 350 -4.72 -16.43 3.94
CA LEU A 350 -4.19 -15.36 4.78
C LEU A 350 -4.89 -15.43 6.14
N TYR A 351 -4.25 -16.10 7.07
CA TYR A 351 -4.72 -16.24 8.45
C TYR A 351 -3.63 -15.83 9.43
N THR A 352 -4.04 -15.34 10.58
CA THR A 352 -3.13 -15.21 11.73
C THR A 352 -2.52 -16.59 12.06
N SER A 353 -1.35 -16.60 12.66
CA SER A 353 -0.64 -17.84 13.02
C SER A 353 -1.51 -18.82 13.81
N ASP A 354 -2.31 -18.32 14.75
CA ASP A 354 -3.19 -19.12 15.60
C ASP A 354 -4.35 -19.77 14.81
N ALA A 355 -4.95 -19.01 13.88
CA ALA A 355 -6.03 -19.53 13.03
C ALA A 355 -5.54 -20.56 12.00
N ALA A 356 -4.28 -20.47 11.56
CA ALA A 356 -3.66 -21.45 10.69
C ALA A 356 -3.45 -22.79 11.40
N ASP A 357 -3.06 -22.77 12.68
CA ASP A 357 -2.87 -23.97 13.49
C ASP A 357 -4.20 -24.67 13.82
N GLU A 358 -5.27 -23.92 14.10
CA GLU A 358 -6.60 -24.51 14.32
C GLU A 358 -7.15 -25.21 13.08
N ARG A 359 -6.97 -24.63 11.87
CA ARG A 359 -7.44 -25.27 10.62
C ARG A 359 -6.63 -26.50 10.24
N SER A 360 -5.35 -26.50 10.43
CA SER A 360 -4.53 -27.71 10.19
C SER A 360 -4.91 -28.86 11.13
N SER A 361 -5.37 -28.56 12.35
CA SER A 361 -5.88 -29.58 13.30
C SER A 361 -7.25 -30.14 12.90
N VAL A 362 -8.11 -29.35 12.24
CA VAL A 362 -9.45 -29.80 11.79
C VAL A 362 -9.37 -30.67 10.55
N ASP A 363 -8.43 -30.42 9.63
CA ASP A 363 -8.23 -31.27 8.44
C ASP A 363 -7.68 -32.66 8.77
N LEU A 364 -6.95 -32.82 9.87
CA LEU A 364 -6.50 -34.11 10.36
C LEU A 364 -7.61 -34.96 11.03
N GLY A 365 -8.72 -34.31 11.43
CA GLY A 365 -9.88 -34.98 12.06
C GLY A 365 -11.00 -35.40 11.09
N GLY A 366 -11.02 -34.93 9.86
CA GLY A 366 -12.10 -35.12 8.89
C GLY A 366 -12.05 -36.38 8.06
N ARG A 367 -11.07 -37.27 8.23
CA ARG A 367 -11.05 -38.62 7.63
C ARG A 367 -11.58 -39.67 8.60
N ARG A 368 -12.87 -39.71 8.79
CA ARG A 368 -13.61 -40.90 9.08
C ARG A 368 -14.69 -41.09 8.02
N ILE A 369 -14.35 -42.00 7.08
CA ILE A 369 -15.13 -42.82 6.15
C ILE A 369 -16.47 -42.26 5.71
#